data_8f1ca67ffcc5d5e3bc60dd4078fca665
#
_entry.id   8f1ca67ffcc5d5e3bc60dd4078fca665
#
_cell.length_a   1.000
_cell.length_b   1.000
_cell.length_c   1.000
_cell.angle_alpha   90.00
_cell.angle_beta   90.00
_cell.angle_gamma   90.00
#
_symmetry.space_group_name_H-M   'P 1'
#
loop_
_entity.id
_entity.type
_entity.pdbx_description
1 polymer ?
#
loop_
_entity_poly.entity_id
_entity_poly.type
_entity_poly.pdbx_seq_one_letter_code
_entity_poly.pdbx_strand_id
1 'polypeptide(L)'
;YQAVLVEKEDHLGGFLAKMKQTITMPYKELTDTGVEDLINQVTENSKVKVYTSATVEKITGGPGIYSVDIKSNGDAVNERVGAVVQATGWVPYDANKLGHLGYGKIKDVVTNVEMEEMAAAGKITRPSDGKEAKNVLFIQCAGSRDPEHLPYCSSVCCMVSLKQATYLKEQDPETVNYILYKDVRTVGQCEDFYRKAQEDGNIFIRGEAANVGEDGGRLFVEANDELLGEKVKIEDLDMVVLAVGMVPASKPETTPRIKAPSDAENADENGMIEVLPDSGF
;
A
#
# COMPACT_ATOMS: atom_id res chain seq x y z
N TYR A 1 13.87 19.39 20.26
CA TYR A 1 14.58 19.41 18.98
C TYR A 1 13.79 20.22 17.99
N GLN A 2 14.46 20.75 16.96
CA GLN A 2 13.83 21.29 15.76
C GLN A 2 13.85 20.20 14.70
N ALA A 3 12.82 20.14 13.84
CA ALA A 3 12.71 19.20 12.76
C ALA A 3 12.50 19.91 11.42
N VAL A 4 13.03 19.33 10.35
CA VAL A 4 12.75 19.71 8.97
C VAL A 4 12.04 18.54 8.32
N LEU A 5 10.84 18.77 7.80
CA LEU A 5 10.05 17.78 7.06
C LEU A 5 10.09 18.14 5.57
N VAL A 6 10.47 17.18 4.75
CA VAL A 6 10.52 17.34 3.29
C VAL A 6 9.52 16.38 2.67
N GLU A 7 8.51 16.90 1.99
CA GLU A 7 7.45 16.15 1.32
C GLU A 7 7.47 16.48 -0.19
N LYS A 8 7.45 15.43 -1.02
CA LYS A 8 7.47 15.59 -2.48
C LYS A 8 6.15 16.09 -3.07
N GLU A 9 5.04 15.73 -2.42
CA GLU A 9 3.71 16.20 -2.81
C GLU A 9 3.49 17.66 -2.35
N ASP A 10 2.46 18.30 -2.85
CA ASP A 10 2.09 19.66 -2.47
C ASP A 10 1.38 19.74 -1.10
N HIS A 11 1.07 18.59 -0.51
CA HIS A 11 0.36 18.43 0.77
C HIS A 11 0.97 17.31 1.63
N LEU A 12 0.73 17.38 2.93
CA LEU A 12 1.11 16.36 3.90
C LEU A 12 0.05 15.23 3.98
N GLY A 13 0.42 14.12 4.64
CA GLY A 13 -0.47 13.01 4.95
C GLY A 13 -0.23 11.77 4.11
N GLY A 14 0.42 11.91 2.95
CA GLY A 14 0.82 10.80 2.10
C GLY A 14 -0.33 9.85 1.77
N PHE A 15 -0.09 8.54 1.89
CA PHE A 15 -1.10 7.52 1.56
C PHE A 15 -2.26 7.48 2.56
N LEU A 16 -2.01 7.85 3.84
CA LEU A 16 -3.05 7.85 4.87
C LEU A 16 -4.16 8.88 4.60
N ALA A 17 -3.81 10.02 3.99
CA ALA A 17 -4.79 11.04 3.61
C ALA A 17 -5.76 10.60 2.50
N LYS A 18 -5.42 9.51 1.77
CA LYS A 18 -6.25 8.94 0.71
C LYS A 18 -7.18 7.82 1.20
N MET A 19 -7.02 7.39 2.45
CA MET A 19 -7.82 6.31 3.03
C MET A 19 -9.13 6.83 3.60
N LYS A 20 -10.21 6.07 3.43
CA LYS A 20 -11.50 6.35 4.09
C LYS A 20 -11.39 6.18 5.60
N GLN A 21 -10.86 5.06 6.04
CA GLN A 21 -10.73 4.69 7.45
C GLN A 21 -9.50 3.79 7.66
N THR A 22 -9.11 3.63 8.90
CA THR A 22 -8.06 2.70 9.32
C THR A 22 -8.58 1.74 10.38
N ILE A 23 -7.72 0.82 10.81
CA ILE A 23 -8.00 -0.12 11.90
C ILE A 23 -6.98 0.18 13.00
N THR A 24 -7.46 0.68 14.12
CA THR A 24 -6.61 0.97 15.29
C THR A 24 -6.90 0.01 16.43
N MET A 25 -6.04 0.04 17.46
CA MET A 25 -6.29 -0.74 18.67
C MET A 25 -7.66 -0.39 19.27
N PRO A 26 -8.50 -1.36 19.65
CA PRO A 26 -8.22 -2.80 19.84
C PRO A 26 -8.35 -3.68 18.57
N TYR A 27 -8.28 -3.14 17.38
CA TYR A 27 -8.30 -3.84 16.08
C TYR A 27 -9.60 -4.60 15.78
N LYS A 28 -10.72 -4.12 16.25
CA LYS A 28 -12.04 -4.74 16.06
C LYS A 28 -12.97 -3.95 15.17
N GLU A 29 -12.68 -2.66 15.04
CA GLU A 29 -13.56 -1.71 14.35
C GLU A 29 -12.75 -0.79 13.44
N LEU A 30 -13.44 -0.24 12.45
CA LEU A 30 -12.91 0.82 11.61
C LEU A 30 -12.98 2.15 12.36
N THR A 31 -11.93 2.93 12.21
CA THR A 31 -11.82 4.24 12.86
C THR A 31 -11.41 5.30 11.83
N ASP A 32 -11.66 6.54 12.15
CA ASP A 32 -11.07 7.66 11.40
C ASP A 32 -9.55 7.57 11.37
N THR A 33 -8.94 8.07 10.29
CA THR A 33 -7.48 8.02 10.12
C THR A 33 -6.75 8.95 11.09
N GLY A 34 -7.40 10.00 11.56
CA GLY A 34 -6.79 11.05 12.40
C GLY A 34 -5.69 11.85 11.69
N VAL A 35 -5.57 11.70 10.38
CA VAL A 35 -4.46 12.30 9.61
C VAL A 35 -4.55 13.83 9.56
N GLU A 36 -5.76 14.39 9.48
CA GLU A 36 -5.95 15.84 9.45
C GLU A 36 -5.49 16.50 10.76
N ASP A 37 -5.83 15.90 11.90
CA ASP A 37 -5.36 16.39 13.21
C ASP A 37 -3.83 16.32 13.32
N LEU A 38 -3.23 15.25 12.80
CA LEU A 38 -1.78 15.09 12.76
C LEU A 38 -1.11 16.15 11.87
N ILE A 39 -1.68 16.40 10.68
CA ILE A 39 -1.21 17.45 9.77
C ILE A 39 -1.26 18.82 10.45
N ASN A 40 -2.39 19.15 11.10
CA ASN A 40 -2.55 20.39 11.83
C ASN A 40 -1.52 20.54 12.95
N GLN A 41 -1.31 19.49 13.76
CA GLN A 41 -0.30 19.49 14.82
C GLN A 41 1.12 19.70 14.26
N VAL A 42 1.44 19.17 13.11
CA VAL A 42 2.75 19.35 12.46
C VAL A 42 2.90 20.76 11.91
N THR A 43 1.89 21.28 11.21
CA THR A 43 1.95 22.59 10.56
C THR A 43 1.92 23.76 11.55
N GLU A 44 1.21 23.61 12.67
CA GLU A 44 1.13 24.62 13.72
C GLU A 44 2.34 24.60 14.67
N ASN A 45 3.18 23.56 14.60
CA ASN A 45 4.31 23.41 15.50
C ASN A 45 5.49 24.30 15.05
N SER A 46 5.77 25.34 15.81
CA SER A 46 6.88 26.28 15.53
C SER A 46 8.28 25.65 15.51
N LYS A 47 8.43 24.41 15.97
CA LYS A 47 9.70 23.66 15.92
C LYS A 47 9.83 22.78 14.67
N VAL A 48 8.79 22.71 13.83
CA VAL A 48 8.80 21.94 12.58
C VAL A 48 8.78 22.88 11.40
N LYS A 49 9.81 22.79 10.57
CA LYS A 49 9.86 23.49 9.29
C LYS A 49 9.44 22.53 8.19
N VAL A 50 8.39 22.85 7.45
CA VAL A 50 7.83 21.99 6.41
C VAL A 50 8.17 22.55 5.03
N TYR A 51 8.66 21.67 4.16
CA TYR A 51 8.82 21.92 2.73
C TYR A 51 7.94 20.93 1.98
N THR A 52 6.90 21.40 1.32
CA THR A 52 6.08 20.63 0.35
C THR A 52 6.55 20.89 -1.08
N SER A 53 6.13 20.07 -2.03
CA SER A 53 6.63 20.07 -3.42
C SER A 53 8.16 20.09 -3.45
N ALA A 54 8.77 19.30 -2.56
CA ALA A 54 10.20 19.36 -2.28
C ALA A 54 10.85 17.97 -2.32
N THR A 55 12.08 17.93 -2.82
CA THR A 55 12.89 16.71 -2.88
C THR A 55 14.28 16.95 -2.29
N VAL A 56 14.85 15.92 -1.66
CA VAL A 56 16.24 15.94 -1.23
C VAL A 56 17.12 15.58 -2.42
N GLU A 57 17.96 16.50 -2.83
CA GLU A 57 18.87 16.31 -3.98
C GLU A 57 20.20 15.70 -3.55
N LYS A 58 20.72 16.12 -2.39
CA LYS A 58 22.02 15.67 -1.90
C LYS A 58 22.10 15.74 -0.37
N ILE A 59 22.77 14.78 0.22
CA ILE A 59 23.14 14.76 1.64
C ILE A 59 24.65 14.62 1.71
N THR A 60 25.31 15.49 2.46
CA THR A 60 26.76 15.46 2.73
C THR A 60 27.04 15.56 4.23
N GLY A 61 28.26 15.28 4.65
CA GLY A 61 28.67 15.32 6.05
C GLY A 61 28.50 13.97 6.75
N GLY A 62 28.21 13.97 8.03
CA GLY A 62 28.09 12.78 8.85
C GLY A 62 27.19 12.98 10.07
N PRO A 63 27.03 11.98 10.94
CA PRO A 63 26.22 12.09 12.15
C PRO A 63 26.56 13.34 12.96
N GLY A 64 25.53 14.14 13.28
CA GLY A 64 25.67 15.40 14.00
C GLY A 64 25.89 16.62 13.11
N ILE A 65 26.34 16.47 11.85
CA ILE A 65 26.74 17.59 10.99
C ILE A 65 26.33 17.40 9.52
N TYR A 66 25.18 16.80 9.25
CA TYR A 66 24.69 16.66 7.87
C TYR A 66 24.33 18.01 7.27
N SER A 67 24.67 18.16 5.98
CA SER A 67 24.21 19.25 5.10
C SER A 67 23.31 18.64 4.05
N VAL A 68 22.07 19.10 3.95
CA VAL A 68 21.03 18.54 3.10
C VAL A 68 20.60 19.59 2.09
N ASP A 69 20.84 19.31 0.81
CA ASP A 69 20.38 20.14 -0.29
C ASP A 69 18.97 19.71 -0.68
N ILE A 70 18.04 20.65 -0.61
CA ILE A 70 16.61 20.45 -0.87
C ILE A 70 16.24 21.34 -2.05
N LYS A 71 15.52 20.76 -3.01
CA LYS A 71 14.84 21.52 -4.06
C LYS A 71 13.37 21.65 -3.71
N SER A 72 12.88 22.85 -3.49
CA SER A 72 11.49 23.14 -3.12
C SER A 72 10.93 24.19 -4.07
N ASN A 73 9.83 23.88 -4.77
CA ASN A 73 9.17 24.77 -5.72
C ASN A 73 10.12 25.40 -6.78
N GLY A 74 11.21 24.70 -7.11
CA GLY A 74 12.23 25.16 -8.05
C GLY A 74 13.43 25.87 -7.40
N ASP A 75 13.33 26.29 -6.16
CA ASP A 75 14.39 26.94 -5.40
C ASP A 75 15.28 25.91 -4.69
N ALA A 76 16.58 26.19 -4.62
CA ALA A 76 17.54 25.40 -3.88
C ALA A 76 17.68 25.93 -2.44
N VAL A 77 17.48 25.05 -1.46
CA VAL A 77 17.62 25.37 -0.04
C VAL A 77 18.62 24.39 0.59
N ASN A 78 19.47 24.85 1.50
CA ASN A 78 20.37 23.99 2.26
C ASN A 78 20.00 24.03 3.74
N GLU A 79 19.83 22.86 4.35
CA GLU A 79 19.56 22.69 5.77
C GLU A 79 20.70 21.92 6.46
N ARG A 80 21.07 22.35 7.66
CA ARG A 80 22.04 21.66 8.51
C ARG A 80 21.33 20.93 9.62
N VAL A 81 21.49 19.61 9.66
CA VAL A 81 20.78 18.75 10.61
C VAL A 81 21.73 17.75 11.29
N GLY A 82 21.40 17.34 12.50
CA GLY A 82 22.19 16.35 13.26
C GLY A 82 21.90 14.91 12.84
N ALA A 83 20.70 14.65 12.34
CA ALA A 83 20.27 13.33 11.89
C ALA A 83 19.31 13.43 10.70
N VAL A 84 19.27 12.40 9.88
CA VAL A 84 18.33 12.25 8.76
C VAL A 84 17.50 10.99 9.02
N VAL A 85 16.18 11.13 9.00
CA VAL A 85 15.22 10.02 9.09
C VAL A 85 14.59 9.84 7.72
N GLN A 86 14.85 8.68 7.10
CA GLN A 86 14.25 8.32 5.83
C GLN A 86 12.86 7.72 6.06
N ALA A 87 11.82 8.43 5.66
CA ALA A 87 10.42 8.03 5.81
C ALA A 87 9.67 8.18 4.47
N THR A 88 10.28 7.70 3.39
CA THR A 88 9.83 7.90 2.00
C THR A 88 8.61 7.07 1.61
N GLY A 89 8.15 6.18 2.50
CA GLY A 89 6.96 5.38 2.28
C GLY A 89 7.12 4.32 1.19
N TRP A 90 6.03 4.05 0.49
CA TRP A 90 5.93 2.98 -0.50
C TRP A 90 5.02 3.41 -1.66
N VAL A 91 5.10 2.65 -2.74
CA VAL A 91 4.17 2.71 -3.87
C VAL A 91 3.51 1.35 -4.07
N PRO A 92 2.27 1.27 -4.59
CA PRO A 92 1.64 0.00 -4.89
C PRO A 92 2.41 -0.73 -6.00
N TYR A 93 2.40 -2.05 -5.95
CA TYR A 93 2.95 -2.86 -7.03
C TYR A 93 2.17 -2.61 -8.32
N ASP A 94 2.87 -2.53 -9.44
CA ASP A 94 2.28 -2.26 -10.75
C ASP A 94 1.43 -3.44 -11.23
N ALA A 95 0.11 -3.32 -11.10
CA ALA A 95 -0.86 -4.34 -11.47
C ALA A 95 -0.90 -4.63 -12.98
N ASN A 96 -0.37 -3.74 -13.85
CA ASN A 96 -0.27 -4.00 -15.29
C ASN A 96 0.63 -5.21 -15.60
N LYS A 97 1.53 -5.56 -14.69
CA LYS A 97 2.37 -6.78 -14.79
C LYS A 97 1.60 -8.07 -14.53
N LEU A 98 0.37 -7.99 -14.04
CA LEU A 98 -0.51 -9.10 -13.70
C LEU A 98 -1.60 -9.30 -14.76
N GLY A 99 -1.24 -9.25 -16.04
CA GLY A 99 -2.19 -9.26 -17.15
C GLY A 99 -3.06 -10.52 -17.24
N HIS A 100 -2.67 -11.65 -16.63
CA HIS A 100 -3.48 -12.86 -16.49
C HIS A 100 -4.63 -12.68 -15.48
N LEU A 101 -4.53 -11.73 -14.57
CA LEU A 101 -5.59 -11.37 -13.61
C LEU A 101 -6.55 -10.29 -14.15
N GLY A 102 -6.46 -9.95 -15.45
CA GLY A 102 -7.43 -9.11 -16.15
C GLY A 102 -7.29 -7.60 -15.93
N TYR A 103 -6.36 -7.13 -15.07
CA TYR A 103 -6.17 -5.70 -14.82
C TYR A 103 -5.79 -4.94 -16.10
N GLY A 104 -6.40 -3.77 -16.29
CA GLY A 104 -6.22 -2.94 -17.48
C GLY A 104 -6.95 -3.44 -18.75
N LYS A 105 -7.53 -4.66 -18.71
CA LYS A 105 -8.32 -5.23 -19.81
C LYS A 105 -9.81 -5.30 -19.48
N ILE A 106 -10.13 -5.70 -18.25
CA ILE A 106 -11.50 -5.81 -17.74
C ILE A 106 -11.72 -4.65 -16.78
N LYS A 107 -12.71 -3.80 -17.04
CA LYS A 107 -12.93 -2.56 -16.28
C LYS A 107 -13.22 -2.79 -14.79
N ASP A 108 -13.93 -3.88 -14.47
CA ASP A 108 -14.34 -4.20 -13.11
C ASP A 108 -13.28 -5.03 -12.34
N VAL A 109 -12.06 -5.12 -12.88
CA VAL A 109 -10.88 -5.58 -12.16
C VAL A 109 -10.09 -4.36 -11.70
N VAL A 110 -10.06 -4.14 -10.38
CA VAL A 110 -9.44 -2.99 -9.75
C VAL A 110 -8.37 -3.40 -8.73
N THR A 111 -7.51 -2.49 -8.34
CA THR A 111 -6.57 -2.72 -7.23
C THR A 111 -7.22 -2.36 -5.89
N ASN A 112 -6.65 -2.85 -4.80
CA ASN A 112 -7.02 -2.45 -3.45
C ASN A 112 -6.84 -0.92 -3.21
N VAL A 113 -5.96 -0.27 -3.96
CA VAL A 113 -5.76 1.19 -3.90
C VAL A 113 -6.93 1.92 -4.54
N GLU A 114 -7.31 1.54 -5.77
CA GLU A 114 -8.46 2.11 -6.47
C GLU A 114 -9.78 1.88 -5.69
N MET A 115 -9.91 0.72 -5.07
CA MET A 115 -11.05 0.45 -4.20
C MET A 115 -11.08 1.36 -2.97
N GLU A 116 -9.93 1.65 -2.37
CA GLU A 116 -9.84 2.59 -1.25
C GLU A 116 -10.22 4.02 -1.68
N GLU A 117 -9.79 4.44 -2.87
CA GLU A 117 -10.16 5.73 -3.46
C GLU A 117 -11.67 5.85 -3.70
N MET A 118 -12.30 4.79 -4.23
CA MET A 118 -13.77 4.73 -4.36
C MET A 118 -14.47 4.83 -3.01
N ALA A 119 -13.97 4.11 -2.00
CA ALA A 119 -14.53 4.16 -0.65
C ALA A 119 -14.41 5.54 -0.02
N ALA A 120 -13.27 6.20 -0.18
CA ALA A 120 -13.03 7.58 0.29
C ALA A 120 -13.90 8.60 -0.44
N ALA A 121 -14.22 8.37 -1.73
CA ALA A 121 -15.16 9.18 -2.49
C ALA A 121 -16.63 8.97 -2.09
N GLY A 122 -16.91 8.04 -1.16
CA GLY A 122 -18.20 7.84 -0.53
C GLY A 122 -18.97 6.62 -0.99
N LYS A 123 -18.66 6.02 -2.14
CA LYS A 123 -19.37 4.84 -2.63
C LYS A 123 -18.51 3.94 -3.51
N ILE A 124 -18.53 2.65 -3.23
CA ILE A 124 -17.88 1.63 -4.04
C ILE A 124 -18.86 1.17 -5.13
N THR A 125 -18.46 1.33 -6.38
CA THR A 125 -19.27 0.97 -7.55
C THR A 125 -18.43 0.27 -8.60
N ARG A 126 -19.09 -0.48 -9.49
CA ARG A 126 -18.45 -1.08 -10.68
C ARG A 126 -17.94 0.03 -11.61
N PRO A 127 -16.65 0.04 -11.98
CA PRO A 127 -16.12 1.02 -12.93
C PRO A 127 -16.76 0.98 -14.33
N SER A 128 -17.30 -0.17 -14.73
CA SER A 128 -17.90 -0.35 -16.06
C SER A 128 -19.20 0.41 -16.26
N ASP A 129 -20.08 0.48 -15.23
CA ASP A 129 -21.46 0.99 -15.38
C ASP A 129 -21.94 1.83 -14.16
N GLY A 130 -21.10 2.02 -13.13
CA GLY A 130 -21.40 2.81 -11.93
C GLY A 130 -22.42 2.16 -10.99
N LYS A 131 -22.82 0.91 -11.21
CA LYS A 131 -23.72 0.20 -10.30
C LYS A 131 -22.99 -0.33 -9.08
N GLU A 132 -23.76 -0.66 -8.05
CA GLU A 132 -23.22 -1.32 -6.86
C GLU A 132 -22.67 -2.70 -7.19
N ALA A 133 -21.54 -3.03 -6.55
CA ALA A 133 -20.96 -4.35 -6.63
C ALA A 133 -21.51 -5.20 -5.47
N LYS A 134 -22.20 -6.30 -5.79
CA LYS A 134 -22.81 -7.20 -4.79
C LYS A 134 -22.02 -8.50 -4.59
N ASN A 135 -21.33 -8.96 -5.61
CA ASN A 135 -20.46 -10.15 -5.54
C ASN A 135 -19.05 -9.71 -5.85
N VAL A 136 -18.20 -9.62 -4.84
CA VAL A 136 -16.83 -9.10 -4.95
C VAL A 136 -15.82 -10.14 -4.51
N LEU A 137 -14.80 -10.37 -5.33
CA LEU A 137 -13.73 -11.29 -5.00
C LEU A 137 -12.40 -10.55 -4.83
N PHE A 138 -11.73 -10.77 -3.71
CA PHE A 138 -10.39 -10.26 -3.40
C PHE A 138 -9.35 -11.33 -3.69
N ILE A 139 -8.41 -11.05 -4.60
CA ILE A 139 -7.26 -11.92 -4.86
C ILE A 139 -6.10 -11.44 -3.99
N GLN A 140 -5.76 -12.23 -2.95
CA GLN A 140 -4.65 -11.94 -2.08
C GLN A 140 -3.31 -12.23 -2.75
N CYS A 141 -2.26 -11.54 -2.29
CA CYS A 141 -0.90 -11.69 -2.80
C CYS A 141 -0.78 -11.44 -4.32
N ALA A 142 -1.63 -10.57 -4.90
CA ALA A 142 -1.52 -10.21 -6.31
C ALA A 142 -0.15 -9.55 -6.60
N GLY A 143 0.74 -10.31 -7.23
CA GLY A 143 2.14 -9.92 -7.48
C GLY A 143 3.06 -9.94 -6.25
N SER A 144 2.63 -10.52 -5.11
CA SER A 144 3.45 -10.69 -3.90
C SER A 144 3.63 -12.17 -3.57
N ARG A 145 4.72 -12.53 -2.86
CA ARG A 145 5.12 -13.90 -2.56
C ARG A 145 5.27 -14.74 -3.84
N ASP A 146 5.79 -14.11 -4.86
CA ASP A 146 5.99 -14.66 -6.19
C ASP A 146 7.42 -14.34 -6.66
N PRO A 147 8.24 -15.35 -6.98
CA PRO A 147 9.61 -15.13 -7.43
C PRO A 147 9.74 -14.31 -8.73
N GLU A 148 8.73 -14.34 -9.60
CA GLU A 148 8.71 -13.58 -10.85
C GLU A 148 8.30 -12.12 -10.66
N HIS A 149 7.75 -11.79 -9.48
CA HIS A 149 7.24 -10.47 -9.12
C HIS A 149 7.91 -9.97 -7.83
N LEU A 150 7.16 -9.87 -6.71
CA LEU A 150 7.70 -9.55 -5.40
C LEU A 150 7.88 -10.83 -4.58
N PRO A 151 9.11 -11.24 -4.26
CA PRO A 151 9.34 -12.51 -3.54
C PRO A 151 8.92 -12.45 -2.06
N TYR A 152 8.60 -11.28 -1.55
CA TYR A 152 8.24 -11.05 -0.15
C TYR A 152 6.73 -10.82 0.04
N CYS A 153 6.31 -10.85 1.32
CA CYS A 153 4.97 -10.46 1.76
C CYS A 153 4.99 -9.00 2.24
N SER A 154 4.08 -8.18 1.74
CA SER A 154 3.94 -6.78 2.16
C SER A 154 3.27 -6.62 3.53
N SER A 155 2.78 -7.68 4.15
CA SER A 155 2.17 -7.75 5.50
C SER A 155 0.94 -6.86 5.73
N VAL A 156 0.38 -6.26 4.70
CA VAL A 156 -0.76 -5.32 4.81
C VAL A 156 -1.97 -5.75 3.98
N CYS A 157 -1.76 -6.47 2.88
CA CYS A 157 -2.81 -6.76 1.90
C CYS A 157 -4.01 -7.48 2.53
N CYS A 158 -3.77 -8.46 3.41
CA CYS A 158 -4.85 -9.20 4.08
C CYS A 158 -5.74 -8.27 4.91
N MET A 159 -5.13 -7.41 5.75
CA MET A 159 -5.90 -6.47 6.57
C MET A 159 -6.65 -5.43 5.73
N VAL A 160 -6.02 -4.95 4.65
CA VAL A 160 -6.67 -4.01 3.72
C VAL A 160 -7.89 -4.65 3.07
N SER A 161 -7.79 -5.90 2.59
CA SER A 161 -8.92 -6.59 1.98
C SER A 161 -10.06 -6.86 2.97
N LEU A 162 -9.75 -7.26 4.21
CA LEU A 162 -10.77 -7.42 5.25
C LEU A 162 -11.46 -6.09 5.56
N LYS A 163 -10.70 -4.99 5.68
CA LYS A 163 -11.23 -3.65 5.84
C LYS A 163 -12.18 -3.28 4.70
N GLN A 164 -11.77 -3.50 3.46
CA GLN A 164 -12.56 -3.18 2.27
C GLN A 164 -13.79 -4.06 2.12
N ALA A 165 -13.72 -5.33 2.51
CA ALA A 165 -14.88 -6.21 2.61
C ALA A 165 -15.90 -5.69 3.65
N THR A 166 -15.43 -5.10 4.75
CA THR A 166 -16.30 -4.44 5.73
C THR A 166 -16.99 -3.21 5.12
N TYR A 167 -16.31 -2.39 4.34
CA TYR A 167 -16.93 -1.25 3.64
C TYR A 167 -18.09 -1.68 2.73
N LEU A 168 -17.92 -2.78 2.00
CA LEU A 168 -18.98 -3.32 1.15
C LEU A 168 -20.19 -3.79 1.97
N LYS A 169 -19.96 -4.47 3.10
CA LYS A 169 -21.01 -4.90 4.02
C LYS A 169 -21.74 -3.73 4.69
N GLU A 170 -21.02 -2.65 5.00
CA GLU A 170 -21.62 -1.40 5.51
C GLU A 170 -22.47 -0.69 4.44
N GLN A 171 -22.05 -0.75 3.17
CA GLN A 171 -22.80 -0.17 2.06
C GLN A 171 -24.06 -0.98 1.72
N ASP A 172 -23.93 -2.31 1.67
CA ASP A 172 -25.05 -3.25 1.46
C ASP A 172 -24.76 -4.56 2.21
N PRO A 173 -25.49 -4.88 3.30
CA PRO A 173 -25.30 -6.12 4.07
C PRO A 173 -25.47 -7.41 3.25
N GLU A 174 -26.20 -7.37 2.14
CA GLU A 174 -26.41 -8.52 1.25
C GLU A 174 -25.20 -8.78 0.32
N THR A 175 -24.19 -7.91 0.32
CA THR A 175 -22.98 -8.11 -0.49
C THR A 175 -22.27 -9.39 -0.09
N VAL A 176 -21.91 -10.21 -1.07
CA VAL A 176 -21.11 -11.42 -0.88
C VAL A 176 -19.66 -11.13 -1.23
N ASN A 177 -18.77 -11.27 -0.26
CA ASN A 177 -17.34 -11.11 -0.45
C ASN A 177 -16.64 -12.45 -0.42
N TYR A 178 -15.78 -12.69 -1.42
CA TYR A 178 -14.90 -13.85 -1.49
C TYR A 178 -13.47 -13.39 -1.26
N ILE A 179 -12.73 -14.05 -0.38
CA ILE A 179 -11.32 -13.80 -0.12
C ILE A 179 -10.53 -15.03 -0.58
N LEU A 180 -9.90 -14.92 -1.75
CA LEU A 180 -9.03 -15.96 -2.30
C LEU A 180 -7.61 -15.72 -1.79
N TYR A 181 -7.05 -16.65 -1.00
CA TYR A 181 -5.83 -16.43 -0.24
C TYR A 181 -4.89 -17.66 -0.23
N LYS A 182 -3.57 -17.40 -0.16
CA LYS A 182 -2.54 -18.42 0.13
C LYS A 182 -2.49 -18.70 1.66
N ASP A 183 -2.32 -17.63 2.45
CA ASP A 183 -2.41 -17.58 3.91
C ASP A 183 -2.99 -16.22 4.30
N VAL A 184 -3.90 -16.18 5.28
CA VAL A 184 -4.35 -14.93 5.88
C VAL A 184 -3.32 -14.50 6.93
N ARG A 185 -2.69 -13.35 6.72
CA ARG A 185 -1.67 -12.80 7.63
C ARG A 185 -2.23 -11.58 8.34
N THR A 186 -2.88 -11.81 9.46
CA THR A 186 -3.40 -10.81 10.39
C THR A 186 -2.58 -10.86 11.66
N VAL A 187 -1.52 -10.06 11.72
CA VAL A 187 -0.49 -10.19 12.74
C VAL A 187 -0.99 -9.69 14.10
N GLY A 188 -0.71 -10.44 15.15
CA GLY A 188 -1.02 -10.06 16.53
C GLY A 188 -2.52 -9.92 16.78
N GLN A 189 -2.94 -8.82 17.39
CA GLN A 189 -4.35 -8.57 17.74
C GLN A 189 -5.26 -8.32 16.52
N CYS A 190 -4.71 -8.14 15.32
CA CYS A 190 -5.50 -8.07 14.09
C CYS A 190 -6.26 -9.37 13.78
N GLU A 191 -5.92 -10.47 14.43
CA GLU A 191 -6.66 -11.73 14.40
C GLU A 191 -8.13 -11.56 14.84
N ASP A 192 -8.40 -10.68 15.79
CA ASP A 192 -9.77 -10.37 16.20
C ASP A 192 -10.60 -9.75 15.07
N PHE A 193 -9.97 -8.92 14.24
CA PHE A 193 -10.65 -8.34 13.07
C PHE A 193 -10.89 -9.41 11.98
N TYR A 194 -9.95 -10.33 11.78
CA TYR A 194 -10.13 -11.46 10.87
C TYR A 194 -11.30 -12.34 11.30
N ARG A 195 -11.39 -12.68 12.60
CA ARG A 195 -12.51 -13.45 13.14
C ARG A 195 -13.84 -12.75 12.91
N LYS A 196 -13.89 -11.43 13.18
CA LYS A 196 -15.07 -10.62 12.90
C LYS A 196 -15.46 -10.69 11.42
N ALA A 197 -14.50 -10.57 10.51
CA ALA A 197 -14.78 -10.67 9.08
C ALA A 197 -15.35 -12.03 8.66
N GLN A 198 -14.96 -13.13 9.33
CA GLN A 198 -15.58 -14.46 9.13
C GLN A 198 -17.00 -14.51 9.66
N GLU A 199 -17.24 -13.96 10.85
CA GLU A 199 -18.58 -13.87 11.47
C GLU A 199 -19.54 -13.00 10.63
N ASP A 200 -19.04 -11.98 9.96
CA ASP A 200 -19.79 -11.11 9.02
C ASP A 200 -20.14 -11.84 7.70
N GLY A 201 -19.79 -13.14 7.56
CA GLY A 201 -20.19 -13.98 6.44
C GLY A 201 -19.35 -13.79 5.16
N ASN A 202 -18.13 -13.28 5.25
CA ASN A 202 -17.21 -13.31 4.13
C ASN A 202 -16.72 -14.75 3.86
N ILE A 203 -16.61 -15.14 2.60
CA ILE A 203 -16.27 -16.50 2.16
C ILE A 203 -14.76 -16.56 1.90
N PHE A 204 -14.09 -17.47 2.59
CA PHE A 204 -12.64 -17.66 2.48
C PHE A 204 -12.31 -18.90 1.66
N ILE A 205 -11.54 -18.73 0.57
CA ILE A 205 -11.13 -19.81 -0.32
C ILE A 205 -9.60 -19.87 -0.29
N ARG A 206 -9.05 -20.98 0.17
CA ARG A 206 -7.60 -21.17 0.18
C ARG A 206 -7.12 -21.66 -1.17
N GLY A 207 -6.31 -20.85 -1.84
CA GLY A 207 -5.82 -21.18 -3.18
C GLY A 207 -5.21 -20.00 -3.88
N GLU A 208 -4.92 -20.20 -5.16
CA GLU A 208 -4.32 -19.21 -6.04
C GLU A 208 -5.17 -19.01 -7.29
N ALA A 209 -5.35 -17.74 -7.68
CA ALA A 209 -6.00 -17.40 -8.93
C ALA A 209 -5.10 -17.79 -10.12
N ALA A 210 -5.67 -18.52 -11.06
CA ALA A 210 -5.01 -18.87 -12.31
C ALA A 210 -5.36 -17.88 -13.42
N ASN A 211 -6.61 -17.40 -13.44
CA ASN A 211 -7.10 -16.52 -14.49
C ASN A 211 -8.33 -15.74 -14.01
N VAL A 212 -8.52 -14.53 -14.54
CA VAL A 212 -9.74 -13.74 -14.40
C VAL A 212 -10.29 -13.48 -15.79
N GLY A 213 -11.57 -13.77 -16.00
CA GLY A 213 -12.26 -13.58 -17.26
C GLY A 213 -13.62 -12.91 -17.09
N GLU A 214 -14.23 -12.58 -18.23
CA GLU A 214 -15.57 -11.98 -18.31
C GLU A 214 -16.44 -12.80 -19.25
N ASP A 215 -17.67 -13.07 -18.85
CA ASP A 215 -18.69 -13.72 -19.68
C ASP A 215 -20.04 -13.06 -19.42
N GLY A 216 -20.70 -12.63 -20.49
CA GLY A 216 -22.02 -11.99 -20.41
C GLY A 216 -22.10 -10.74 -19.55
N GLY A 217 -20.99 -10.00 -19.35
CA GLY A 217 -20.90 -8.81 -18.50
C GLY A 217 -20.75 -9.11 -17.00
N ARG A 218 -20.46 -10.38 -16.66
CA ARG A 218 -20.12 -10.85 -15.31
C ARG A 218 -18.71 -11.41 -15.31
N LEU A 219 -17.99 -11.21 -14.20
CA LEU A 219 -16.65 -11.75 -14.08
C LEU A 219 -16.67 -13.17 -13.48
N PHE A 220 -15.63 -13.90 -13.81
CA PHE A 220 -15.32 -15.17 -13.15
C PHE A 220 -13.82 -15.24 -12.83
N VAL A 221 -13.49 -16.02 -11.81
CA VAL A 221 -12.12 -16.34 -11.44
C VAL A 221 -11.94 -17.84 -11.43
N GLU A 222 -10.95 -18.32 -12.21
CA GLU A 222 -10.46 -19.68 -12.12
C GLU A 222 -9.36 -19.76 -11.08
N ALA A 223 -9.49 -20.67 -10.12
CA ALA A 223 -8.54 -20.84 -9.05
C ALA A 223 -8.24 -22.32 -8.80
N ASN A 224 -7.06 -22.58 -8.22
CA ASN A 224 -6.74 -23.88 -7.66
C ASN A 224 -7.10 -23.85 -6.18
N ASP A 225 -8.14 -24.58 -5.76
CA ASP A 225 -8.51 -24.72 -4.36
C ASP A 225 -7.62 -25.77 -3.69
N GLU A 226 -6.82 -25.34 -2.71
CA GLU A 226 -5.89 -26.22 -2.00
C GLU A 226 -6.60 -27.21 -1.06
N LEU A 227 -7.79 -26.86 -0.56
CA LEU A 227 -8.54 -27.73 0.37
C LEU A 227 -9.30 -28.81 -0.37
N LEU A 228 -9.87 -28.47 -1.52
CA LEU A 228 -10.57 -29.43 -2.38
C LEU A 228 -9.59 -30.22 -3.26
N GLY A 229 -8.39 -29.70 -3.52
CA GLY A 229 -7.39 -30.31 -4.38
C GLY A 229 -7.75 -30.27 -5.88
N GLU A 230 -8.65 -29.38 -6.26
CA GLU A 230 -9.16 -29.28 -7.64
C GLU A 230 -9.25 -27.82 -8.12
N LYS A 231 -9.44 -27.65 -9.41
CA LYS A 231 -9.73 -26.35 -10.00
C LYS A 231 -11.18 -25.98 -9.78
N VAL A 232 -11.40 -24.78 -9.29
CA VAL A 232 -12.73 -24.21 -9.08
C VAL A 232 -12.91 -22.98 -9.95
N LYS A 233 -14.14 -22.71 -10.33
CA LYS A 233 -14.53 -21.48 -11.02
C LYS A 233 -15.54 -20.75 -10.15
N ILE A 234 -15.18 -19.54 -9.74
CA ILE A 234 -16.05 -18.64 -8.98
C ILE A 234 -16.67 -17.69 -9.98
N GLU A 235 -17.97 -17.78 -10.16
CA GLU A 235 -18.72 -17.10 -11.21
C GLU A 235 -19.63 -16.01 -10.64
N ASP A 236 -20.29 -15.28 -11.53
CA ASP A 236 -21.29 -14.26 -11.22
C ASP A 236 -20.73 -13.11 -10.36
N LEU A 237 -19.47 -12.76 -10.58
CA LEU A 237 -18.82 -11.67 -9.86
C LEU A 237 -19.11 -10.32 -10.52
N ASP A 238 -19.32 -9.29 -9.70
CA ASP A 238 -19.48 -7.91 -10.11
C ASP A 238 -18.12 -7.19 -10.22
N MET A 239 -17.20 -7.53 -9.34
CA MET A 239 -15.89 -6.88 -9.26
C MET A 239 -14.84 -7.84 -8.72
N VAL A 240 -13.62 -7.71 -9.21
CA VAL A 240 -12.44 -8.40 -8.69
C VAL A 240 -11.43 -7.37 -8.19
N VAL A 241 -10.97 -7.53 -6.95
CA VAL A 241 -10.01 -6.64 -6.31
C VAL A 241 -8.67 -7.34 -6.19
N LEU A 242 -7.66 -6.80 -6.84
CA LEU A 242 -6.29 -7.27 -6.73
C LEU A 242 -5.65 -6.65 -5.49
N ALA A 243 -5.38 -7.46 -4.47
CA ALA A 243 -4.67 -7.04 -3.27
C ALA A 243 -3.17 -6.96 -3.56
N VAL A 244 -2.77 -5.91 -4.28
CA VAL A 244 -1.38 -5.68 -4.67
C VAL A 244 -0.51 -5.31 -3.47
N GLY A 245 0.77 -5.71 -3.54
CA GLY A 245 1.74 -5.45 -2.49
C GLY A 245 2.29 -4.03 -2.51
N MET A 246 3.20 -3.78 -1.57
CA MET A 246 3.93 -2.53 -1.44
C MET A 246 5.35 -2.67 -1.98
N VAL A 247 5.80 -1.68 -2.72
CA VAL A 247 7.19 -1.53 -3.16
C VAL A 247 7.78 -0.31 -2.44
N PRO A 248 8.94 -0.42 -1.78
CA PRO A 248 9.57 0.71 -1.14
C PRO A 248 9.73 1.88 -2.12
N ALA A 249 9.39 3.10 -1.69
CA ALA A 249 9.61 4.30 -2.52
C ALA A 249 11.10 4.71 -2.57
N SER A 250 11.90 4.21 -1.63
CA SER A 250 13.36 4.35 -1.63
C SER A 250 13.98 3.38 -2.63
N LYS A 251 14.16 3.82 -3.87
CA LYS A 251 14.93 3.04 -4.84
C LYS A 251 16.42 3.30 -4.64
N PRO A 252 17.29 2.26 -4.72
CA PRO A 252 18.73 2.45 -4.60
C PRO A 252 19.31 3.49 -5.57
N GLU A 253 18.71 3.63 -6.74
CA GLU A 253 19.12 4.56 -7.79
C GLU A 253 18.69 6.01 -7.55
N THR A 254 17.70 6.25 -6.70
CA THR A 254 17.11 7.59 -6.45
C THR A 254 17.28 8.06 -5.00
N THR A 255 17.76 7.20 -4.12
CA THR A 255 17.98 7.55 -2.71
C THR A 255 19.39 8.07 -2.54
N PRO A 256 19.60 9.23 -1.89
CA PRO A 256 20.93 9.70 -1.55
C PRO A 256 21.65 8.65 -0.70
N ARG A 257 22.80 8.19 -1.18
CA ARG A 257 23.57 7.13 -0.51
C ARG A 257 24.41 7.73 0.62
N ILE A 258 24.31 7.15 1.81
CA ILE A 258 25.11 7.53 2.99
C ILE A 258 26.10 6.39 3.25
N LYS A 259 27.41 6.64 3.22
CA LYS A 259 28.45 5.66 3.54
C LYS A 259 28.72 5.57 5.05
N ALA A 260 28.91 4.36 5.59
CA ALA A 260 29.32 4.18 6.97
C ALA A 260 30.81 4.57 7.19
N PRO A 261 31.17 5.10 8.36
CA PRO A 261 32.57 5.49 8.65
C PRO A 261 33.58 4.33 8.56
N SER A 262 33.13 3.07 8.71
CA SER A 262 33.94 1.86 8.56
C SER A 262 34.39 1.58 7.13
N ASP A 263 33.74 2.18 6.12
CA ASP A 263 34.00 1.94 4.71
C ASP A 263 34.86 3.06 4.08
N ALA A 264 35.57 3.81 4.92
CA ALA A 264 36.39 4.96 4.52
C ALA A 264 37.51 4.61 3.50
N GLU A 265 37.92 3.35 3.41
CA GLU A 265 38.91 2.89 2.42
C GLU A 265 38.33 2.86 0.98
N ASN A 266 36.96 2.85 0.85
CA ASN A 266 36.25 2.84 -0.44
C ASN A 266 35.40 4.13 -0.65
N ALA A 267 35.63 5.17 0.13
CA ALA A 267 34.96 6.44 -0.07
C ALA A 267 35.36 7.04 -1.44
N ASP A 268 34.36 7.48 -2.24
CA ASP A 268 34.65 8.29 -3.40
C ASP A 268 35.30 9.62 -2.97
N GLU A 269 35.86 10.36 -3.92
CA GLU A 269 36.55 11.64 -3.69
C GLU A 269 35.69 12.67 -2.93
N ASN A 270 34.38 12.43 -2.81
CA ASN A 270 33.40 13.30 -2.15
C ASN A 270 33.00 12.83 -0.74
N GLY A 271 33.56 11.73 -0.24
CA GLY A 271 33.26 11.20 1.11
C GLY A 271 31.82 10.71 1.28
N MET A 272 31.14 10.35 0.19
CA MET A 272 29.77 9.82 0.26
C MET A 272 29.74 8.37 0.74
N ILE A 273 28.83 8.08 1.64
CA ILE A 273 28.60 6.74 2.19
C ILE A 273 27.62 6.00 1.27
N GLU A 274 28.04 4.86 0.73
CA GLU A 274 27.20 3.98 -0.06
C GLU A 274 26.32 3.14 0.87
N VAL A 275 25.00 3.29 0.78
CA VAL A 275 24.07 2.37 1.45
C VAL A 275 24.19 1.03 0.70
N LEU A 276 24.54 -0.02 1.43
CA LEU A 276 24.54 -1.38 0.87
C LEU A 276 23.17 -1.66 0.24
N PRO A 277 23.14 -2.31 -0.92
CA PRO A 277 21.88 -2.74 -1.51
C PRO A 277 21.11 -3.58 -0.49
N ASP A 278 19.82 -3.31 -0.38
CA ASP A 278 18.91 -3.96 0.53
C ASP A 278 19.10 -5.48 0.43
N SER A 279 19.66 -6.07 1.48
CA SER A 279 19.77 -7.51 1.59
C SER A 279 18.38 -8.03 1.93
N GLY A 280 17.53 -8.10 0.91
CA GLY A 280 16.19 -8.63 0.88
C GLY A 280 15.65 -9.25 2.19
N PHE A 281 14.92 -8.48 2.93
CA PHE A 281 13.98 -8.98 3.92
C PHE A 281 12.57 -8.80 3.41
#